data_dd6ff8d743b08548d9e64f80584282aa
#
_entry.id   dd6ff8d743b08548d9e64f80584282aa
#
_cell.length_a   1.000
_cell.length_b   1.000
_cell.length_c   1.000
_cell.angle_alpha   90.00
_cell.angle_beta   90.00
_cell.angle_gamma   90.00
#
_symmetry.space_group_name_H-M   'P 1'
#
loop_
_entity.id
_entity.type
_entity.pdbx_description
1 polymer ?
#
loop_
_entity_poly.entity_id
_entity_poly.type
_entity_poly.pdbx_seq_one_letter_code
_entity_poly.pdbx_strand_id
1 'polypeptide(L)'
;LDYIYVTQQFGVTKDSKRLYASGSHSGTDFRAIVGTPVKSVADGVVLGVGDTDLTCPYASLGKFVFIKHNNGLSSAYGHLSLIKAYQGQKIERGEVIGYSGNTGHSTGPHLHLTIYAGDGAMMTTRPSKACPGRSYTMPLAPTSAYLDPLYYLPPL
;
A
#
# COMPACT_ATOMS: atom_id res chain seq x y z
N LEU A 1 -5.28 15.46 4.15
CA LEU A 1 -4.35 15.52 5.28
C LEU A 1 -3.76 16.91 5.32
N ASP A 2 -4.08 17.69 6.36
CA ASP A 2 -3.59 19.06 6.50
C ASP A 2 -2.09 19.11 6.86
N TYR A 3 -1.54 17.98 7.33
CA TYR A 3 -0.11 17.79 7.56
C TYR A 3 0.30 16.37 7.23
N ILE A 4 1.17 16.23 6.24
CA ILE A 4 1.75 14.94 5.87
C ILE A 4 3.06 14.77 6.63
N TYR A 5 3.09 13.81 7.53
CA TYR A 5 4.30 13.45 8.28
C TYR A 5 4.76 12.07 7.87
N VAL A 6 5.94 11.98 7.26
CA VAL A 6 6.56 10.70 6.88
C VAL A 6 7.16 10.05 8.12
N THR A 7 6.68 8.86 8.46
CA THR A 7 7.21 8.08 9.57
C THR A 7 8.27 7.08 9.15
N GLN A 8 8.17 6.58 7.90
CA GLN A 8 9.18 5.69 7.35
C GLN A 8 9.33 5.92 5.83
N GLN A 9 10.56 6.16 5.40
CA GLN A 9 10.88 6.41 4.00
C GLN A 9 11.03 5.10 3.20
N PHE A 10 10.91 5.23 1.88
CA PHE A 10 11.16 4.17 0.93
C PHE A 10 12.63 3.71 0.95
N GLY A 11 12.85 2.43 0.69
CA GLY A 11 14.16 1.86 0.46
C GLY A 11 14.88 1.39 1.72
N VAL A 12 16.20 1.39 1.67
CA VAL A 12 17.03 0.88 2.76
C VAL A 12 17.28 1.97 3.78
N THR A 13 16.67 1.84 4.95
CA THR A 13 16.83 2.73 6.09
C THR A 13 17.31 1.95 7.31
N LYS A 14 17.66 2.63 8.39
CA LYS A 14 18.04 1.99 9.67
C LYS A 14 16.87 1.12 10.19
N ASP A 15 15.66 1.62 10.11
CA ASP A 15 14.47 0.91 10.58
C ASP A 15 14.05 -0.22 9.64
N SER A 16 14.16 -0.04 8.31
CA SER A 16 13.84 -1.08 7.35
C SER A 16 14.73 -2.31 7.47
N LYS A 17 16.01 -2.14 7.79
CA LYS A 17 16.94 -3.25 8.04
C LYS A 17 16.52 -4.10 9.24
N ARG A 18 15.91 -3.49 10.24
CA ARG A 18 15.42 -4.15 11.45
C ARG A 18 14.05 -4.81 11.25
N LEU A 19 13.15 -4.16 10.49
CA LEU A 19 11.73 -4.54 10.41
C LEU A 19 11.40 -5.49 9.28
N TYR A 20 12.18 -5.49 8.18
CA TYR A 20 11.87 -6.28 6.99
C TYR A 20 12.96 -7.30 6.66
N ALA A 21 12.54 -8.50 6.28
CA ALA A 21 13.47 -9.56 5.85
C ALA A 21 14.31 -9.17 4.63
N SER A 22 13.76 -8.34 3.73
CA SER A 22 14.48 -7.77 2.59
C SER A 22 15.47 -6.67 2.97
N GLY A 23 15.36 -6.11 4.20
CA GLY A 23 16.11 -4.94 4.63
C GLY A 23 15.69 -3.63 3.97
N SER A 24 14.62 -3.64 3.17
CA SER A 24 14.14 -2.49 2.39
C SER A 24 12.65 -2.28 2.58
N HIS A 25 12.23 -1.03 2.73
CA HIS A 25 10.83 -0.62 2.79
C HIS A 25 10.28 -0.41 1.38
N SER A 26 9.18 -1.09 1.05
CA SER A 26 8.61 -1.11 -0.30
C SER A 26 7.81 0.14 -0.69
N GLY A 27 7.60 1.05 0.25
CA GLY A 27 6.82 2.27 0.05
C GLY A 27 7.24 3.37 1.02
N THR A 28 6.33 4.30 1.24
CA THR A 28 6.48 5.37 2.23
C THR A 28 5.32 5.33 3.20
N ASP A 29 5.62 5.44 4.49
CA ASP A 29 4.62 5.47 5.55
C ASP A 29 4.34 6.91 5.97
N PHE A 30 3.06 7.24 6.00
CA PHE A 30 2.55 8.54 6.43
C PHE A 30 1.76 8.38 7.72
N ARG A 31 2.10 9.17 8.72
CA ARG A 31 1.34 9.19 9.97
C ARG A 31 -0.12 9.55 9.69
N ALA A 32 -1.02 8.73 10.20
CA ALA A 32 -2.46 8.97 10.10
C ALA A 32 -3.17 8.28 11.26
N ILE A 33 -4.02 9.01 11.96
CA ILE A 33 -4.91 8.40 12.95
C ILE A 33 -5.91 7.49 12.23
N VAL A 34 -6.35 6.43 12.90
CA VAL A 34 -7.35 5.51 12.34
C VAL A 34 -8.60 6.29 11.90
N GLY A 35 -9.08 6.01 10.68
CA GLY A 35 -10.25 6.67 10.10
C GLY A 35 -9.94 7.94 9.31
N THR A 36 -8.67 8.28 9.08
CA THR A 36 -8.32 9.38 8.18
C THR A 36 -8.66 9.00 6.74
N PRO A 37 -9.36 9.87 5.97
CA PRO A 37 -9.66 9.58 4.56
C PRO A 37 -8.39 9.41 3.74
N VAL A 38 -8.33 8.31 3.00
CA VAL A 38 -7.24 8.01 2.06
C VAL A 38 -7.74 8.30 0.66
N LYS A 39 -6.99 9.13 -0.06
CA LYS A 39 -7.36 9.60 -1.39
C LYS A 39 -6.43 9.02 -2.45
N SER A 40 -6.97 8.74 -3.64
CA SER A 40 -6.16 8.31 -4.77
C SER A 40 -5.19 9.40 -5.21
N VAL A 41 -3.94 9.00 -5.48
CA VAL A 41 -2.87 9.93 -5.90
C VAL A 41 -3.04 10.43 -7.33
N ALA A 42 -3.79 9.71 -8.17
CA ALA A 42 -4.06 10.05 -9.57
C ALA A 42 -5.32 9.34 -10.07
N ASP A 43 -5.80 9.75 -11.26
CA ASP A 43 -6.87 9.05 -11.96
C ASP A 43 -6.45 7.63 -12.29
N GLY A 44 -7.41 6.70 -12.28
CA GLY A 44 -7.12 5.32 -12.62
C GLY A 44 -8.31 4.38 -12.47
N VAL A 45 -8.01 3.08 -12.48
CA VAL A 45 -8.97 2.00 -12.29
C VAL A 45 -8.48 1.09 -11.17
N VAL A 46 -9.37 0.73 -10.27
CA VAL A 46 -9.08 -0.20 -9.18
C VAL A 46 -8.88 -1.60 -9.76
N LEU A 47 -7.65 -2.12 -9.68
CA LEU A 47 -7.32 -3.48 -10.13
C LEU A 47 -7.64 -4.53 -9.08
N GLY A 48 -7.61 -4.17 -7.81
CA GLY A 48 -7.94 -5.10 -6.75
C GLY A 48 -8.04 -4.44 -5.39
N VAL A 49 -8.77 -5.11 -4.52
CA VAL A 49 -8.90 -4.79 -3.09
C VAL A 49 -8.81 -6.10 -2.31
N GLY A 50 -8.41 -6.04 -1.06
CA GLY A 50 -8.35 -7.26 -0.25
C GLY A 50 -7.97 -6.98 1.19
N ASP A 51 -7.92 -8.07 1.95
CA ASP A 51 -7.53 -8.05 3.36
C ASP A 51 -6.68 -9.28 3.67
N THR A 52 -5.38 -9.08 3.77
CA THR A 52 -4.45 -10.18 4.07
C THR A 52 -4.61 -10.72 5.49
N ASP A 53 -5.23 -9.98 6.41
CA ASP A 53 -5.50 -10.44 7.77
C ASP A 53 -6.52 -11.58 7.81
N LEU A 54 -7.39 -11.71 6.80
CA LEU A 54 -8.31 -12.83 6.68
C LEU A 54 -7.58 -14.17 6.48
N THR A 55 -6.38 -14.12 5.91
CA THR A 55 -5.53 -15.29 5.70
C THR A 55 -4.52 -15.47 6.81
N CYS A 56 -3.83 -14.41 7.17
CA CYS A 56 -2.79 -14.41 8.19
C CYS A 56 -2.78 -13.05 8.93
N PRO A 57 -3.39 -12.99 10.13
CA PRO A 57 -3.41 -11.76 10.91
C PRO A 57 -2.01 -11.20 11.17
N TYR A 58 -1.89 -9.88 11.16
CA TYR A 58 -0.66 -9.14 11.44
C TYR A 58 0.48 -9.39 10.44
N ALA A 59 0.15 -9.86 9.23
CA ALA A 59 1.11 -10.05 8.15
C ALA A 59 0.74 -9.20 6.95
N SER A 60 1.77 -8.66 6.26
CA SER A 60 1.63 -7.92 5.01
C SER A 60 0.75 -6.66 5.09
N LEU A 61 -0.01 -6.34 4.04
CA LEU A 61 -0.71 -5.05 3.86
C LEU A 61 -1.99 -4.88 4.70
N GLY A 62 -2.56 -5.97 5.26
CA GLY A 62 -3.89 -5.91 5.85
C GLY A 62 -4.94 -5.57 4.81
N LYS A 63 -5.84 -4.62 5.11
CA LYS A 63 -6.77 -4.08 4.13
C LYS A 63 -6.05 -3.14 3.17
N PHE A 64 -6.24 -3.37 1.87
CA PHE A 64 -5.54 -2.60 0.83
C PHE A 64 -6.43 -2.30 -0.38
N VAL A 65 -6.03 -1.26 -1.13
CA VAL A 65 -6.56 -0.90 -2.46
C VAL A 65 -5.38 -0.81 -3.42
N PHE A 66 -5.53 -1.36 -4.62
CA PHE A 66 -4.53 -1.31 -5.69
C PHE A 66 -5.14 -0.69 -6.94
N ILE A 67 -4.50 0.38 -7.45
CA ILE A 67 -5.00 1.20 -8.55
C ILE A 67 -3.96 1.26 -9.68
N LYS A 68 -4.41 1.05 -10.92
CA LYS A 68 -3.64 1.34 -12.14
C LYS A 68 -4.01 2.72 -12.64
N HIS A 69 -3.01 3.56 -12.85
CA HIS A 69 -3.17 4.93 -13.33
C HIS A 69 -2.95 5.05 -14.84
N ASN A 70 -3.49 6.12 -15.44
CA ASN A 70 -3.39 6.37 -16.87
C ASN A 70 -1.98 6.84 -17.32
N ASN A 71 -1.13 7.21 -16.36
CA ASN A 71 0.23 7.72 -16.59
C ASN A 71 1.31 6.62 -16.64
N GLY A 72 0.92 5.34 -16.71
CA GLY A 72 1.84 4.21 -16.71
C GLY A 72 2.35 3.79 -15.34
N LEU A 73 1.84 4.38 -14.25
CA LEU A 73 2.15 4.00 -12.87
C LEU A 73 0.98 3.25 -12.24
N SER A 74 1.25 2.56 -11.15
CA SER A 74 0.22 2.01 -10.26
C SER A 74 0.55 2.31 -8.81
N SER A 75 -0.46 2.28 -7.95
CA SER A 75 -0.31 2.57 -6.53
C SER A 75 -1.06 1.56 -5.67
N ALA A 76 -0.51 1.28 -4.49
CA ALA A 76 -1.15 0.45 -3.48
C ALA A 76 -1.17 1.18 -2.14
N TYR A 77 -2.29 1.06 -1.45
CA TYR A 77 -2.59 1.72 -0.18
C TYR A 77 -2.85 0.63 0.86
N GLY A 78 -2.00 0.52 1.85
CA GLY A 78 -2.05 -0.55 2.85
C GLY A 78 -2.45 -0.10 4.24
N HIS A 79 -2.68 -1.08 5.10
CA HIS A 79 -3.03 -0.95 6.51
C HIS A 79 -4.33 -0.18 6.77
N LEU A 80 -5.27 -0.22 5.81
CA LEU A 80 -6.55 0.47 5.91
C LEU A 80 -7.43 -0.12 7.03
N SER A 81 -8.29 0.71 7.61
CA SER A 81 -9.35 0.26 8.51
C SER A 81 -10.63 -0.10 7.75
N LEU A 82 -10.89 0.61 6.65
CA LEU A 82 -12.06 0.40 5.80
C LEU A 82 -11.67 0.62 4.34
N ILE A 83 -12.15 -0.27 3.47
CA ILE A 83 -12.06 -0.15 2.02
C ILE A 83 -13.38 0.42 1.51
N LYS A 84 -13.32 1.52 0.74
CA LYS A 84 -14.49 2.15 0.13
C LYS A 84 -14.56 1.88 -1.38
N ALA A 85 -13.44 1.54 -2.00
CA ALA A 85 -13.35 1.23 -3.43
C ALA A 85 -13.68 -0.24 -3.72
N TYR A 86 -14.02 -0.53 -4.98
CA TYR A 86 -14.26 -1.89 -5.46
C TYR A 86 -13.52 -2.15 -6.77
N GLN A 87 -13.22 -3.41 -7.05
CA GLN A 87 -12.53 -3.81 -8.27
C GLN A 87 -13.28 -3.37 -9.54
N GLY A 88 -12.56 -2.77 -10.47
CA GLY A 88 -13.11 -2.25 -11.72
C GLY A 88 -13.64 -0.82 -11.63
N GLN A 89 -13.69 -0.22 -10.44
CA GLN A 89 -14.14 1.16 -10.26
C GLN A 89 -13.18 2.13 -10.92
N LYS A 90 -13.72 3.09 -11.67
CA LYS A 90 -12.96 4.26 -12.13
C LYS A 90 -12.83 5.25 -10.99
N ILE A 91 -11.61 5.70 -10.74
CA ILE A 91 -11.25 6.60 -9.65
C ILE A 91 -10.66 7.88 -10.21
N GLU A 92 -11.08 9.01 -9.67
CA GLU A 92 -10.47 10.32 -9.94
C GLU A 92 -9.41 10.64 -8.89
N ARG A 93 -8.40 11.42 -9.29
CA ARG A 93 -7.41 11.95 -8.36
C ARG A 93 -8.09 12.68 -7.19
N GLY A 94 -7.71 12.35 -5.98
CA GLY A 94 -8.28 12.96 -4.77
C GLY A 94 -9.58 12.29 -4.29
N GLU A 95 -10.14 11.35 -5.02
CA GLU A 95 -11.31 10.58 -4.58
C GLU A 95 -10.96 9.68 -3.39
N VAL A 96 -11.86 9.62 -2.40
CA VAL A 96 -11.66 8.78 -1.21
C VAL A 96 -11.88 7.32 -1.57
N ILE A 97 -10.84 6.51 -1.34
CA ILE A 97 -10.81 5.06 -1.66
C ILE A 97 -10.89 4.18 -0.42
N GLY A 98 -10.77 4.76 0.74
CA GLY A 98 -10.83 4.07 2.03
C GLY A 98 -10.41 4.98 3.18
N TYR A 99 -10.19 4.38 4.32
CA TYR A 99 -9.76 5.08 5.52
C TYR A 99 -8.55 4.41 6.13
N SER A 100 -7.61 5.20 6.63
CA SER A 100 -6.39 4.70 7.26
C SER A 100 -6.68 3.89 8.52
N GLY A 101 -5.76 2.99 8.86
CA GLY A 101 -5.91 2.10 9.98
C GLY A 101 -4.59 1.60 10.53
N ASN A 102 -4.63 0.39 11.04
CA ASN A 102 -3.50 -0.30 11.65
C ASN A 102 -3.56 -1.81 11.39
N THR A 103 -4.11 -2.21 10.23
CA THR A 103 -4.27 -3.62 9.85
C THR A 103 -2.99 -4.16 9.20
N GLY A 104 -2.85 -5.48 9.14
CA GLY A 104 -1.68 -6.13 8.58
C GLY A 104 -0.44 -6.03 9.48
N HIS A 105 0.74 -6.06 8.85
CA HIS A 105 2.00 -5.89 9.56
C HIS A 105 2.25 -4.41 9.85
N SER A 106 1.75 -3.94 10.98
CA SER A 106 1.84 -2.54 11.38
C SER A 106 2.09 -2.41 12.87
N THR A 107 2.99 -1.51 13.26
CA THR A 107 3.36 -1.22 14.66
C THR A 107 2.60 -0.02 15.25
N GLY A 108 1.80 0.66 14.45
CA GLY A 108 0.99 1.81 14.85
C GLY A 108 0.22 2.40 13.68
N PRO A 109 -0.82 3.21 13.93
CA PRO A 109 -1.66 3.77 12.88
C PRO A 109 -0.88 4.60 11.87
N HIS A 110 -0.98 4.22 10.59
CA HIS A 110 -0.34 4.91 9.47
C HIS A 110 -0.96 4.49 8.13
N LEU A 111 -0.67 5.23 7.08
CA LEU A 111 -0.91 4.84 5.70
C LEU A 111 0.42 4.38 5.08
N HIS A 112 0.45 3.18 4.54
CA HIS A 112 1.53 2.71 3.67
C HIS A 112 1.16 2.95 2.22
N LEU A 113 1.98 3.71 1.49
CA LEU A 113 1.80 3.98 0.06
C LEU A 113 2.96 3.40 -0.72
N THR A 114 2.64 2.55 -1.70
CA THR A 114 3.60 2.03 -2.68
C THR A 114 3.26 2.58 -4.06
N ILE A 115 4.27 3.00 -4.82
CA ILE A 115 4.18 3.35 -6.23
C ILE A 115 5.00 2.35 -7.04
N TYR A 116 4.42 1.87 -8.14
CA TYR A 116 5.07 0.92 -9.05
C TYR A 116 5.21 1.51 -10.45
N ALA A 117 6.32 1.17 -11.12
CA ALA A 117 6.55 1.53 -12.51
C ALA A 117 5.74 0.64 -13.47
N GLY A 118 5.08 1.25 -14.45
CA GLY A 118 4.45 0.57 -15.56
C GLY A 118 3.44 -0.50 -15.13
N ASP A 119 3.44 -1.61 -15.89
CA ASP A 119 2.61 -2.79 -15.65
C ASP A 119 3.33 -3.87 -14.81
N GLY A 120 4.40 -3.49 -14.10
CA GLY A 120 5.22 -4.42 -13.31
C GLY A 120 4.50 -5.02 -12.11
N ALA A 121 3.54 -4.31 -11.53
CA ALA A 121 2.75 -4.80 -10.41
C ALA A 121 1.44 -5.43 -10.89
N MET A 122 1.08 -6.56 -10.30
CA MET A 122 -0.19 -7.24 -10.53
C MET A 122 -0.65 -7.96 -9.28
N MET A 123 -1.97 -8.16 -9.17
CA MET A 123 -2.54 -8.99 -8.11
C MET A 123 -2.00 -10.42 -8.26
N THR A 124 -1.31 -10.90 -7.23
CA THR A 124 -0.62 -12.19 -7.26
C THR A 124 -0.92 -12.97 -5.99
N THR A 125 -1.28 -14.24 -6.14
CA THR A 125 -1.46 -15.16 -5.02
C THR A 125 -0.13 -15.83 -4.69
N ARG A 126 0.25 -15.80 -3.41
CA ARG A 126 1.46 -16.47 -2.92
C ARG A 126 1.26 -17.10 -1.55
N PRO A 127 2.06 -18.13 -1.19
CA PRO A 127 2.04 -18.72 0.14
C PRO A 127 2.45 -17.69 1.20
N SER A 128 1.78 -17.74 2.36
CA SER A 128 2.17 -16.93 3.52
C SER A 128 3.37 -17.58 4.22
N LYS A 129 4.41 -16.79 4.43
CA LYS A 129 5.57 -17.22 5.23
C LYS A 129 5.23 -17.26 6.72
N ALA A 130 4.39 -16.33 7.19
CA ALA A 130 3.99 -16.23 8.59
C ALA A 130 2.96 -17.27 9.00
N CYS A 131 2.10 -17.72 8.07
CA CYS A 131 1.05 -18.72 8.29
C CYS A 131 1.21 -19.86 7.28
N PRO A 132 2.07 -20.85 7.55
CA PRO A 132 2.31 -21.97 6.63
C PRO A 132 1.03 -22.71 6.26
N GLY A 133 0.91 -23.09 4.99
CA GLY A 133 -0.28 -23.76 4.44
C GLY A 133 -1.41 -22.83 4.01
N ARG A 134 -1.24 -21.50 4.20
CA ARG A 134 -2.19 -20.47 3.75
C ARG A 134 -1.59 -19.61 2.66
N SER A 135 -2.42 -19.08 1.79
CA SER A 135 -2.03 -18.18 0.70
C SER A 135 -2.91 -16.94 0.72
N TYR A 136 -2.34 -15.82 0.29
CA TYR A 136 -3.07 -14.57 0.13
C TYR A 136 -2.76 -13.93 -1.22
N THR A 137 -3.68 -13.11 -1.71
CA THR A 137 -3.56 -12.36 -2.96
C THR A 137 -3.35 -10.89 -2.65
N MET A 138 -2.30 -10.31 -3.21
CA MET A 138 -1.94 -8.91 -3.01
C MET A 138 -1.16 -8.38 -4.23
N PRO A 139 -0.99 -7.05 -4.36
CA PRO A 139 -0.10 -6.49 -5.38
C PRO A 139 1.34 -6.92 -5.13
N LEU A 140 1.97 -7.47 -6.15
CA LEU A 140 3.39 -7.83 -6.15
C LEU A 140 4.04 -7.36 -7.45
N ALA A 141 5.32 -7.01 -7.37
CA ALA A 141 6.11 -6.55 -8.50
C ALA A 141 7.56 -7.02 -8.36
N PRO A 142 8.32 -7.09 -9.48
CA PRO A 142 9.77 -7.18 -9.40
C PRO A 142 10.35 -6.01 -8.60
N THR A 143 11.45 -6.24 -7.89
CA THR A 143 12.09 -5.22 -7.04
C THR A 143 12.36 -3.90 -7.79
N SER A 144 12.76 -3.99 -9.07
CA SER A 144 13.03 -2.84 -9.92
C SER A 144 11.81 -1.98 -10.26
N ALA A 145 10.59 -2.49 -10.07
CA ALA A 145 9.36 -1.76 -10.34
C ALA A 145 8.91 -0.87 -9.17
N TYR A 146 9.45 -1.06 -7.98
CA TYR A 146 9.14 -0.21 -6.83
C TYR A 146 9.81 1.15 -6.95
N LEU A 147 9.02 2.21 -6.80
CA LEU A 147 9.47 3.60 -6.92
C LEU A 147 9.30 4.32 -5.58
N ASP A 148 10.15 5.32 -5.33
CA ASP A 148 9.99 6.17 -4.14
C ASP A 148 8.77 7.07 -4.29
N PRO A 149 7.71 6.92 -3.49
CA PRO A 149 6.50 7.72 -3.60
C PRO A 149 6.74 9.23 -3.51
N LEU A 150 7.74 9.67 -2.75
CA LEU A 150 8.01 11.10 -2.54
C LEU A 150 8.42 11.83 -3.82
N TYR A 151 8.96 11.12 -4.82
CA TYR A 151 9.29 11.73 -6.11
C TYR A 151 8.05 11.99 -6.99
N TYR A 152 6.92 11.35 -6.69
CA TYR A 152 5.69 11.40 -7.50
C TYR A 152 4.55 12.15 -6.84
N LEU A 153 4.70 12.49 -5.57
CA LEU A 153 3.74 13.32 -4.82
C LEU A 153 4.14 14.79 -4.89
N PRO A 154 3.16 15.71 -4.73
CA PRO A 154 3.48 17.12 -4.54
C PRO A 154 4.45 17.30 -3.36
N PRO A 155 5.26 18.37 -3.36
CA PRO A 155 6.12 18.71 -2.22
C PRO A 155 5.30 18.80 -0.92
N LEU A 156 5.87 18.30 0.16
CA LEU A 156 5.28 18.35 1.51
C LEU A 156 5.45 19.72 2.14
#